data_07f4def884877a910ec6c100672c37ef
#
_entry.id   07f4def884877a910ec6c100672c37ef
#
_cell.length_a   1.000
_cell.length_b   1.000
_cell.length_c   1.000
_cell.angle_alpha   90.00
_cell.angle_beta   90.00
_cell.angle_gamma   90.00
#
_symmetry.space_group_name_H-M   'P 1'
#
loop_
_entity.id
_entity.type
_entity.pdbx_description
1 polymer ?
#
loop_
_entity_poly.entity_id
_entity_poly.type
_entity_poly.pdbx_seq_one_letter_code
_entity_poly.pdbx_strand_id
1 'polypeptide(L)'
;DDVYWGSLCNNHLKPEFEADKAQALENIQVVLAAKPADMVITTHVCRGNFRSTYLLTGAYDPIADALFGQTQYDGYFLEYDDERSGGFEPLKHFANNPHKGRVVLGLISSKFPELEDKNAIKARIEEATQYVPLEQLCLSPQCGFASTEEGNIMTEAQQWAKVRYVEEIAKEVWGED
;
A
#
# COMPACT_ATOMS: atom_id res chain seq x y z
N ASP A 1 7.64 7.03 3.68
CA ASP A 1 6.28 6.99 4.19
C ASP A 1 5.55 8.23 3.70
N ASP A 2 4.65 8.08 2.73
CA ASP A 2 4.04 9.19 2.02
C ASP A 2 2.57 9.37 2.44
N VAL A 3 2.37 10.07 3.54
CA VAL A 3 1.05 10.47 4.03
C VAL A 3 0.39 11.48 3.07
N TYR A 4 1.17 12.16 2.21
CA TYR A 4 0.65 13.17 1.31
C TYR A 4 -0.31 12.58 0.27
N TRP A 5 0.04 11.44 -0.36
CA TRP A 5 -0.85 10.73 -1.27
C TRP A 5 -2.14 10.25 -0.56
N GLY A 6 -2.03 9.77 0.69
CA GLY A 6 -3.19 9.44 1.51
C GLY A 6 -4.06 10.68 1.80
N SER A 7 -3.45 11.83 2.05
CA SER A 7 -4.16 13.10 2.21
C SER A 7 -4.88 13.53 0.92
N LEU A 8 -4.29 13.33 -0.24
CA LEU A 8 -4.92 13.59 -1.53
C LEU A 8 -6.15 12.71 -1.75
N CYS A 9 -6.08 11.40 -1.43
CA CYS A 9 -7.25 10.52 -1.46
C CYS A 9 -8.40 11.07 -0.60
N ASN A 10 -8.08 11.49 0.63
CA ASN A 10 -9.06 12.02 1.59
C ASN A 10 -9.66 13.37 1.15
N ASN A 11 -8.90 14.18 0.43
CA ASN A 11 -9.25 15.56 0.09
C ASN A 11 -9.56 15.79 -1.41
N HIS A 12 -9.85 14.74 -2.17
CA HIS A 12 -10.01 14.81 -3.63
C HIS A 12 -11.12 15.73 -4.14
N LEU A 13 -12.05 16.16 -3.28
CA LEU A 13 -13.11 17.11 -3.63
C LEU A 13 -12.73 18.58 -3.39
N LYS A 14 -11.54 18.86 -2.87
CA LYS A 14 -11.09 20.25 -2.65
C LYS A 14 -10.69 20.92 -3.97
N PRO A 15 -10.91 22.24 -4.10
CA PRO A 15 -10.58 22.98 -5.33
C PRO A 15 -9.10 22.87 -5.75
N GLU A 16 -8.18 22.78 -4.79
CA GLU A 16 -6.74 22.69 -5.00
C GLU A 16 -6.24 21.29 -5.37
N PHE A 17 -7.08 20.25 -5.29
CA PHE A 17 -6.69 18.84 -5.44
C PHE A 17 -5.85 18.57 -6.69
N GLU A 18 -6.27 19.02 -7.86
CA GLU A 18 -5.54 18.75 -9.11
C GLU A 18 -4.16 19.42 -9.14
N ALA A 19 -4.05 20.62 -8.58
CA ALA A 19 -2.76 21.33 -8.47
C ALA A 19 -1.83 20.61 -7.48
N ASP A 20 -2.35 20.16 -6.34
CA ASP A 20 -1.61 19.45 -5.32
C ASP A 20 -1.14 18.08 -5.83
N LYS A 21 -2.01 17.35 -6.56
CA LYS A 21 -1.67 16.07 -7.20
C LYS A 21 -0.56 16.24 -8.25
N ALA A 22 -0.66 17.26 -9.08
CA ALA A 22 0.38 17.55 -10.08
C ALA A 22 1.71 17.91 -9.43
N GLN A 23 1.71 18.70 -8.38
CA GLN A 23 2.92 19.07 -7.63
C GLN A 23 3.54 17.84 -6.94
N ALA A 24 2.72 16.96 -6.35
CA ALA A 24 3.20 15.70 -5.76
C ALA A 24 3.91 14.83 -6.80
N LEU A 25 3.29 14.67 -7.97
CA LEU A 25 3.86 13.91 -9.08
C LEU A 25 5.19 14.49 -9.55
N GLU A 26 5.26 15.81 -9.77
CA GLU A 26 6.50 16.49 -10.19
C GLU A 26 7.62 16.29 -9.18
N ASN A 27 7.35 16.49 -7.88
CA ASN A 27 8.33 16.33 -6.82
C ASN A 27 8.91 14.90 -6.81
N ILE A 28 8.05 13.89 -6.91
CA ILE A 28 8.48 12.47 -6.92
C ILE A 28 9.26 12.14 -8.20
N GLN A 29 8.84 12.63 -9.36
CA GLN A 29 9.56 12.40 -10.60
C GLN A 29 10.98 12.97 -10.56
N VAL A 30 11.16 14.17 -9.98
CA VAL A 30 12.50 14.77 -9.77
C VAL A 30 13.37 13.87 -8.88
N VAL A 31 12.82 13.36 -7.78
CA VAL A 31 13.56 12.46 -6.87
C VAL A 31 13.93 11.16 -7.56
N LEU A 32 12.97 10.52 -8.25
CA LEU A 32 13.20 9.24 -8.92
C LEU A 32 14.16 9.37 -10.11
N ALA A 33 14.17 10.50 -10.82
CA ALA A 33 15.12 10.78 -11.91
C ALA A 33 16.56 10.88 -11.42
N ALA A 34 16.78 11.27 -10.16
CA ALA A 34 18.09 11.35 -9.54
C ALA A 34 18.55 10.02 -8.88
N LYS A 35 17.72 8.98 -8.92
CA LYS A 35 18.00 7.67 -8.32
C LYS A 35 19.22 7.01 -8.98
N PRO A 36 20.24 6.57 -8.21
CA PRO A 36 21.28 5.70 -8.73
C PRO A 36 20.72 4.41 -9.34
N ALA A 37 21.36 3.89 -10.38
CA ALA A 37 20.83 2.75 -11.14
C ALA A 37 20.72 1.45 -10.30
N ASP A 38 21.53 1.31 -9.28
CA ASP A 38 21.57 0.17 -8.34
C ASP A 38 20.75 0.39 -7.06
N MET A 39 20.06 1.53 -6.93
CA MET A 39 19.22 1.82 -5.77
C MET A 39 17.80 1.35 -6.00
N VAL A 40 17.25 0.61 -5.04
CA VAL A 40 15.81 0.27 -4.98
C VAL A 40 15.10 1.32 -4.15
N ILE A 41 14.08 1.97 -4.72
CA ILE A 41 13.23 2.94 -4.02
C ILE A 41 11.79 2.46 -4.03
N THR A 42 11.21 2.29 -2.85
CA THR A 42 9.81 1.94 -2.66
C THR A 42 9.06 3.08 -1.98
N THR A 43 7.74 3.10 -2.13
CA THR A 43 6.87 4.03 -1.41
C THR A 43 5.85 3.27 -0.57
N HIS A 44 5.41 3.89 0.53
CA HIS A 44 4.25 3.45 1.29
C HIS A 44 3.22 4.57 1.34
N VAL A 45 2.00 4.28 0.92
CA VAL A 45 0.89 5.24 0.99
C VAL A 45 0.15 5.04 2.31
N CYS A 46 0.49 5.87 3.29
CA CYS A 46 -0.04 5.78 4.65
C CYS A 46 -1.34 6.57 4.81
N ARG A 47 -2.26 6.02 5.60
CA ARG A 47 -3.49 6.70 6.05
C ARG A 47 -3.48 7.07 7.54
N GLY A 48 -2.30 7.03 8.14
CA GLY A 48 -2.09 7.26 9.57
C GLY A 48 -2.12 5.97 10.39
N ASN A 49 -1.24 5.91 11.37
CA ASN A 49 -1.12 4.76 12.27
C ASN A 49 -0.64 5.24 13.65
N PHE A 50 -1.56 5.80 14.42
CA PHE A 50 -1.31 6.30 15.77
C PHE A 50 -2.11 5.49 16.79
N ARG A 51 -1.44 4.77 17.68
CA ARG A 51 -2.07 3.94 18.73
C ARG A 51 -3.23 3.11 18.20
N SER A 52 -2.99 2.35 17.14
CA SER A 52 -3.99 1.51 16.46
C SER A 52 -5.17 2.26 15.80
N THR A 53 -5.02 3.56 15.55
CA THR A 53 -6.03 4.35 14.82
C THR A 53 -5.49 4.84 13.48
N TYR A 54 -6.38 5.32 12.62
CA TYR A 54 -6.03 5.98 11.37
C TYR A 54 -6.47 7.45 11.39
N LEU A 55 -5.93 8.25 10.48
CA LEU A 55 -6.24 9.68 10.32
C LEU A 55 -7.05 9.95 9.05
N LEU A 56 -6.77 9.22 7.98
CA LEU A 56 -7.24 9.48 6.62
C LEU A 56 -8.07 8.32 6.09
N THR A 57 -9.00 8.62 5.19
CA THR A 57 -9.79 7.66 4.43
C THR A 57 -9.73 8.03 2.94
N GLY A 58 -10.25 7.17 2.08
CA GLY A 58 -10.38 7.43 0.66
C GLY A 58 -9.74 6.34 -0.20
N ALA A 59 -10.47 5.96 -1.26
CA ALA A 59 -9.99 5.05 -2.28
C ALA A 59 -8.83 5.65 -3.08
N TYR A 60 -8.10 4.81 -3.80
CA TYR A 60 -6.96 5.25 -4.62
C TYR A 60 -7.37 5.89 -5.95
N ASP A 61 -8.64 5.77 -6.36
CA ASP A 61 -9.14 6.24 -7.66
C ASP A 61 -8.68 7.65 -8.04
N PRO A 62 -8.76 8.67 -7.15
CA PRO A 62 -8.43 10.04 -7.53
C PRO A 62 -6.95 10.28 -7.86
N ILE A 63 -6.06 9.41 -7.37
CA ILE A 63 -4.60 9.57 -7.53
C ILE A 63 -3.95 8.47 -8.39
N ALA A 64 -4.72 7.45 -8.77
CA ALA A 64 -4.17 6.24 -9.39
C ALA A 64 -3.47 6.49 -10.72
N ASP A 65 -4.00 7.40 -11.53
CA ASP A 65 -3.40 7.77 -12.82
C ASP A 65 -2.01 8.41 -12.64
N ALA A 66 -1.85 9.24 -11.62
CA ALA A 66 -0.57 9.87 -11.29
C ALA A 66 0.36 8.89 -10.57
N LEU A 67 -0.09 8.32 -9.43
CA LEU A 67 0.76 7.49 -8.59
C LEU A 67 1.15 6.16 -9.26
N PHE A 68 0.18 5.42 -9.80
CA PHE A 68 0.43 4.09 -10.37
C PHE A 68 0.81 4.13 -11.85
N GLY A 69 0.33 5.13 -12.59
CA GLY A 69 0.58 5.25 -14.02
C GLY A 69 1.86 6.00 -14.38
N GLN A 70 2.31 6.95 -13.54
CA GLN A 70 3.33 7.91 -13.93
C GLN A 70 4.55 7.98 -13.00
N THR A 71 4.55 7.31 -11.83
CA THR A 71 5.75 7.19 -11.00
C THR A 71 6.50 5.89 -11.30
N GLN A 72 7.81 5.85 -10.98
CA GLN A 72 8.68 4.71 -11.27
C GLN A 72 9.34 4.17 -10.00
N TYR A 73 8.52 3.93 -8.97
CA TYR A 73 8.98 3.22 -7.79
C TYR A 73 9.21 1.74 -8.08
N ASP A 74 10.18 1.13 -7.44
CA ASP A 74 10.44 -0.31 -7.51
C ASP A 74 9.42 -1.13 -6.72
N GLY A 75 8.69 -0.49 -5.77
CA GLY A 75 7.61 -1.11 -5.03
C GLY A 75 6.65 -0.10 -4.40
N TYR A 76 5.39 -0.48 -4.34
CA TYR A 76 4.28 0.31 -3.81
C TYR A 76 3.62 -0.46 -2.67
N PHE A 77 3.83 -0.04 -1.43
CA PHE A 77 3.18 -0.60 -0.24
C PHE A 77 1.87 0.12 -0.01
N LEU A 78 0.77 -0.55 -0.27
CA LEU A 78 -0.57 0.02 -0.31
C LEU A 78 -1.44 -0.55 0.82
N GLU A 79 -2.09 0.32 1.59
CA GLU A 79 -3.04 -0.10 2.62
C GLU A 79 -4.35 -0.57 1.97
N TYR A 80 -4.74 -1.83 2.24
CA TYR A 80 -5.96 -2.48 1.77
C TYR A 80 -6.60 -3.38 2.84
N ASP A 81 -6.30 -3.12 4.13
CA ASP A 81 -6.76 -3.93 5.25
C ASP A 81 -8.26 -3.81 5.54
N ASP A 82 -8.92 -2.76 5.06
CA ASP A 82 -10.34 -2.53 5.22
C ASP A 82 -10.96 -1.73 4.06
N GLU A 83 -12.27 -1.46 4.17
CA GLU A 83 -13.08 -0.76 3.16
C GLU A 83 -12.69 0.71 2.91
N ARG A 84 -11.92 1.34 3.81
CA ARG A 84 -11.44 2.73 3.66
C ARG A 84 -10.63 2.93 2.38
N SER A 85 -9.97 1.89 1.90
CA SER A 85 -9.09 1.92 0.74
C SER A 85 -9.81 1.72 -0.59
N GLY A 86 -11.08 1.38 -0.59
CA GLY A 86 -11.84 1.03 -1.79
C GLY A 86 -11.44 -0.33 -2.39
N GLY A 87 -11.78 -0.53 -3.65
CA GLY A 87 -11.46 -1.74 -4.42
C GLY A 87 -10.10 -1.70 -5.11
N PHE A 88 -9.81 -2.74 -5.90
CA PHE A 88 -8.54 -2.89 -6.61
C PHE A 88 -8.54 -2.30 -8.04
N GLU A 89 -9.68 -1.80 -8.54
CA GLU A 89 -9.76 -1.20 -9.89
C GLU A 89 -8.69 -0.14 -10.17
N PRO A 90 -8.27 0.71 -9.21
CA PRO A 90 -7.19 1.67 -9.42
C PRO A 90 -5.87 1.03 -9.87
N LEU A 91 -5.62 -0.24 -9.52
CA LEU A 91 -4.41 -0.98 -9.91
C LEU A 91 -4.29 -1.18 -11.43
N LYS A 92 -5.38 -1.03 -12.20
CA LYS A 92 -5.35 -1.08 -13.67
C LYS A 92 -4.35 -0.09 -14.28
N HIS A 93 -4.06 1.02 -13.60
CA HIS A 93 -3.10 2.02 -14.06
C HIS A 93 -1.65 1.51 -14.10
N PHE A 94 -1.31 0.44 -13.38
CA PHE A 94 -0.02 -0.24 -13.51
C PHE A 94 0.21 -0.86 -14.90
N ALA A 95 -0.85 -1.22 -15.62
CA ALA A 95 -0.73 -1.77 -16.96
C ALA A 95 -0.01 -0.81 -17.92
N ASN A 96 -0.21 0.49 -17.74
CA ASN A 96 0.38 1.55 -18.56
C ASN A 96 1.73 2.05 -18.02
N ASN A 97 2.13 1.62 -16.82
CA ASN A 97 3.41 2.03 -16.25
C ASN A 97 4.55 1.26 -16.93
N PRO A 98 5.53 1.94 -17.53
CA PRO A 98 6.67 1.28 -18.17
C PRO A 98 7.59 0.59 -17.16
N HIS A 99 7.60 1.05 -15.91
CA HIS A 99 8.34 0.45 -14.82
C HIS A 99 7.46 -0.56 -14.08
N LYS A 100 7.87 -1.83 -14.06
CA LYS A 100 7.10 -2.92 -13.45
C LYS A 100 7.48 -3.11 -11.98
N GLY A 101 7.24 -2.07 -11.16
CA GLY A 101 7.44 -2.13 -9.72
C GLY A 101 6.50 -3.16 -9.04
N ARG A 102 6.92 -3.68 -7.89
CA ARG A 102 6.09 -4.59 -7.07
C ARG A 102 4.89 -3.86 -6.49
N VAL A 103 3.74 -4.51 -6.47
CA VAL A 103 2.52 -4.03 -5.81
C VAL A 103 2.32 -4.84 -4.55
N VAL A 104 2.55 -4.22 -3.38
CA VAL A 104 2.51 -4.87 -2.09
C VAL A 104 1.17 -4.58 -1.43
N LEU A 105 0.33 -5.60 -1.37
CA LEU A 105 -1.02 -5.53 -0.82
C LEU A 105 -0.96 -5.61 0.70
N GLY A 106 -1.19 -4.50 1.38
CA GLY A 106 -1.28 -4.40 2.83
C GLY A 106 -2.64 -4.85 3.32
N LEU A 107 -2.89 -6.17 3.30
CA LEU A 107 -4.18 -6.78 3.65
C LEU A 107 -4.29 -7.18 5.11
N ILE A 108 -3.17 -7.23 5.83
CA ILE A 108 -3.14 -7.63 7.24
C ILE A 108 -3.07 -6.39 8.11
N SER A 109 -4.08 -6.16 8.95
CA SER A 109 -4.12 -4.98 9.80
C SER A 109 -3.03 -5.03 10.88
N SER A 110 -2.28 -3.94 11.01
CA SER A 110 -1.36 -3.74 12.14
C SER A 110 -2.02 -3.00 13.32
N LYS A 111 -3.33 -2.74 13.25
CA LYS A 111 -4.07 -1.98 14.27
C LYS A 111 -4.69 -2.86 15.35
N PHE A 112 -5.03 -4.11 15.01
CA PHE A 112 -5.73 -5.03 15.89
C PHE A 112 -5.03 -6.38 15.96
N PRO A 113 -5.07 -7.09 17.11
CA PRO A 113 -4.32 -8.33 17.31
C PRO A 113 -4.94 -9.56 16.62
N GLU A 114 -6.23 -9.50 16.29
CA GLU A 114 -6.94 -10.59 15.65
C GLU A 114 -6.34 -10.93 14.29
N LEU A 115 -6.17 -12.22 14.00
CA LEU A 115 -5.79 -12.68 12.68
C LEU A 115 -7.02 -12.66 11.76
N GLU A 116 -6.84 -12.13 10.56
CA GLU A 116 -7.85 -12.10 9.53
C GLU A 116 -8.17 -13.52 9.01
N ASP A 117 -9.34 -13.72 8.40
CA ASP A 117 -9.65 -14.99 7.74
C ASP A 117 -8.73 -15.22 6.53
N LYS A 118 -7.98 -16.32 6.56
CA LYS A 118 -6.98 -16.66 5.53
C LYS A 118 -7.60 -16.78 4.13
N ASN A 119 -8.79 -17.37 4.04
CA ASN A 119 -9.46 -17.55 2.76
C ASN A 119 -9.95 -16.21 2.20
N ALA A 120 -10.39 -15.30 3.06
CA ALA A 120 -10.73 -13.94 2.65
C ALA A 120 -9.50 -13.17 2.12
N ILE A 121 -8.34 -13.28 2.79
CA ILE A 121 -7.09 -12.67 2.29
C ILE A 121 -6.69 -13.24 0.93
N LYS A 122 -6.73 -14.57 0.76
CA LYS A 122 -6.43 -15.22 -0.52
C LYS A 122 -7.38 -14.78 -1.64
N ALA A 123 -8.68 -14.71 -1.34
CA ALA A 123 -9.67 -14.22 -2.30
C ALA A 123 -9.40 -12.76 -2.72
N ARG A 124 -8.96 -11.92 -1.77
CA ARG A 124 -8.55 -10.54 -2.07
C ARG A 124 -7.30 -10.47 -2.96
N ILE A 125 -6.32 -11.35 -2.74
CA ILE A 125 -5.14 -11.46 -3.62
C ILE A 125 -5.58 -11.90 -5.02
N GLU A 126 -6.45 -12.91 -5.14
CA GLU A 126 -6.99 -13.37 -6.42
C GLU A 126 -7.77 -12.25 -7.14
N GLU A 127 -8.59 -11.47 -6.42
CA GLU A 127 -9.27 -10.29 -6.99
C GLU A 127 -8.26 -9.29 -7.60
N ALA A 128 -7.17 -9.01 -6.90
CA ALA A 128 -6.13 -8.10 -7.38
C ALA A 128 -5.44 -8.61 -8.66
N THR A 129 -5.40 -9.93 -8.90
CA THR A 129 -4.80 -10.50 -10.13
C THR A 129 -5.55 -10.13 -11.40
N GLN A 130 -6.77 -9.65 -11.30
CA GLN A 130 -7.52 -9.12 -12.44
C GLN A 130 -6.89 -7.85 -13.03
N TYR A 131 -6.06 -7.15 -12.26
CA TYR A 131 -5.44 -5.87 -12.62
C TYR A 131 -3.91 -5.94 -12.73
N VAL A 132 -3.27 -6.77 -11.90
CA VAL A 132 -1.81 -6.90 -11.80
C VAL A 132 -1.44 -8.38 -11.73
N PRO A 133 -0.51 -8.87 -12.57
CA PRO A 133 -0.10 -10.28 -12.55
C PRO A 133 0.40 -10.73 -11.16
N LEU A 134 0.12 -11.98 -10.78
CA LEU A 134 0.45 -12.53 -9.47
C LEU A 134 1.94 -12.40 -9.13
N GLU A 135 2.82 -12.59 -10.12
CA GLU A 135 4.27 -12.46 -9.97
C GLU A 135 4.74 -11.03 -9.64
N GLN A 136 3.89 -10.02 -9.84
CA GLN A 136 4.15 -8.63 -9.48
C GLN A 136 3.53 -8.26 -8.12
N LEU A 137 2.60 -9.08 -7.60
CA LEU A 137 1.95 -8.88 -6.31
C LEU A 137 2.80 -9.40 -5.16
N CYS A 138 2.67 -8.76 -4.01
CA CYS A 138 3.23 -9.20 -2.73
C CYS A 138 2.19 -8.98 -1.61
N LEU A 139 2.39 -9.61 -0.46
CA LEU A 139 1.56 -9.43 0.73
C LEU A 139 2.36 -8.77 1.85
N SER A 140 1.73 -7.86 2.59
CA SER A 140 2.31 -7.26 3.80
C SER A 140 1.24 -6.88 4.82
N PRO A 141 1.64 -6.53 6.06
CA PRO A 141 0.79 -5.70 6.92
C PRO A 141 0.50 -4.36 6.24
N GLN A 142 -0.62 -3.73 6.61
CA GLN A 142 -1.05 -2.50 5.95
C GLN A 142 -0.13 -1.30 6.26
N CYS A 143 0.56 -1.33 7.42
CA CYS A 143 1.53 -0.33 7.87
C CYS A 143 2.52 -0.96 8.85
N GLY A 144 3.41 -0.18 9.46
CA GLY A 144 4.19 -0.60 10.62
C GLY A 144 3.33 -0.88 11.86
N PHE A 145 3.86 -1.62 12.83
CA PHE A 145 3.14 -1.96 14.06
C PHE A 145 3.19 -0.85 15.12
N ALA A 146 4.21 0.00 15.11
CA ALA A 146 4.33 1.14 16.02
C ALA A 146 4.98 2.30 15.25
N SER A 147 4.16 3.24 14.80
CA SER A 147 4.62 4.38 13.99
C SER A 147 5.03 5.59 14.85
N THR A 148 4.70 5.58 16.15
CA THR A 148 5.02 6.64 17.10
C THR A 148 5.49 6.06 18.44
N GLU A 149 6.03 6.90 19.33
CA GLU A 149 6.51 6.49 20.66
C GLU A 149 5.42 5.90 21.56
N GLU A 150 4.16 6.27 21.31
CA GLU A 150 3.01 5.74 22.08
C GLU A 150 2.72 4.27 21.72
N GLY A 151 3.31 3.77 20.66
CA GLY A 151 3.25 2.37 20.27
C GLY A 151 1.90 1.92 19.73
N ASN A 152 1.54 0.68 20.06
CA ASN A 152 0.36 -0.02 19.57
C ASN A 152 -0.34 -0.72 20.74
N ILE A 153 -1.63 -1.08 20.56
CA ILE A 153 -2.38 -1.87 21.55
C ILE A 153 -1.98 -3.36 21.55
N MET A 154 -1.30 -3.82 20.48
CA MET A 154 -0.82 -5.19 20.37
C MET A 154 0.41 -5.46 21.25
N THR A 155 0.47 -6.66 21.79
CA THR A 155 1.69 -7.18 22.41
C THR A 155 2.71 -7.60 21.35
N GLU A 156 3.98 -7.70 21.73
CA GLU A 156 5.05 -8.21 20.84
C GLU A 156 4.71 -9.61 20.29
N ALA A 157 4.17 -10.50 21.13
CA ALA A 157 3.78 -11.84 20.69
C ALA A 157 2.69 -11.82 19.59
N GLN A 158 1.72 -10.90 19.68
CA GLN A 158 0.68 -10.71 18.69
C GLN A 158 1.25 -10.11 17.39
N GLN A 159 2.17 -9.16 17.48
CA GLN A 159 2.90 -8.64 16.32
C GLN A 159 3.61 -9.78 15.58
N TRP A 160 4.39 -10.60 16.29
CA TRP A 160 5.09 -11.74 15.70
C TRP A 160 4.13 -12.80 15.12
N ALA A 161 2.95 -12.97 15.73
CA ALA A 161 1.93 -13.84 15.16
C ALA A 161 1.45 -13.33 13.79
N LYS A 162 1.22 -12.04 13.64
CA LYS A 162 0.86 -11.41 12.36
C LYS A 162 1.97 -11.52 11.30
N VAL A 163 3.23 -11.31 11.69
CA VAL A 163 4.37 -11.47 10.76
C VAL A 163 4.45 -12.90 10.23
N ARG A 164 4.37 -13.90 11.12
CA ARG A 164 4.35 -15.31 10.71
C ARG A 164 3.12 -15.65 9.85
N TYR A 165 2.00 -15.01 10.11
CA TYR A 165 0.78 -15.22 9.35
C TYR A 165 0.89 -14.70 7.91
N VAL A 166 1.53 -13.55 7.72
CA VAL A 166 1.87 -13.03 6.39
C VAL A 166 2.75 -14.03 5.64
N GLU A 167 3.80 -14.56 6.29
CA GLU A 167 4.72 -15.54 5.70
C GLU A 167 3.98 -16.84 5.32
N GLU A 168 3.12 -17.36 6.19
CA GLU A 168 2.32 -18.56 5.95
C GLU A 168 1.41 -18.38 4.72
N ILE A 169 0.69 -17.27 4.62
CA ILE A 169 -0.19 -17.00 3.48
C ILE A 169 0.65 -16.82 2.21
N ALA A 170 1.77 -16.12 2.28
CA ALA A 170 2.65 -15.91 1.14
C ALA A 170 3.15 -17.25 0.57
N LYS A 171 3.61 -18.17 1.41
CA LYS A 171 4.02 -19.52 0.99
C LYS A 171 2.89 -20.31 0.31
N GLU A 172 1.66 -20.18 0.81
CA GLU A 172 0.51 -20.85 0.21
C GLU A 172 0.08 -20.25 -1.14
N VAL A 173 0.33 -18.96 -1.39
CA VAL A 173 -0.06 -18.27 -2.62
C VAL A 173 1.03 -18.32 -3.69
N TRP A 174 2.28 -18.06 -3.33
CA TRP A 174 3.41 -17.96 -4.27
C TRP A 174 4.33 -19.18 -4.26
N GLY A 175 4.18 -20.10 -3.31
CA GLY A 175 5.05 -21.25 -3.11
C GLY A 175 6.21 -20.95 -2.16
N GLU A 176 6.94 -22.00 -1.79
CA GLU A 176 8.19 -21.89 -1.04
C GLU A 176 9.35 -21.69 -2.03
N ASP A 177 10.15 -20.64 -1.81
CA ASP A 177 11.47 -20.48 -2.42
C ASP A 177 12.56 -21.07 -1.50
#